data_787228762cd208591c6baa901244965a
#
_entry.id   787228762cd208591c6baa901244965a
#
_cell.length_a   1.000
_cell.length_b   1.000
_cell.length_c   1.000
_cell.angle_alpha   90.00
_cell.angle_beta   90.00
_cell.angle_gamma   90.00
#
_symmetry.space_group_name_H-M   'P 1'
#
loop_
_entity.id
_entity.type
_entity.pdbx_description
1 polymer ?
#
loop_
_entity_poly.entity_id
_entity_poly.type
_entity_poly.pdbx_seq_one_letter_code
_entity_poly.pdbx_strand_id
1 'polypeptide(L)'
;MYKKILVPIDITEKNLANLVLPHIQYLSEEEGAHIHFLAVIPTIPFYTSMGFGFAEKADSEQDKVTNQLVDIVKDFNLPKEKFTAQVVMGTPRDEILRIADDIQADLIVIGSRRPGMSTYFLGSTASMIIQNSKISVLTVR
;
A
#
# COMPACT_ATOMS: atom_id res chain seq x y z
N MET A 1 1.53 -10.46 -18.55
CA MET A 1 2.54 -9.39 -18.45
C MET A 1 2.96 -9.14 -17.00
N TYR A 2 2.06 -8.70 -16.13
CA TYR A 2 2.39 -8.49 -14.73
C TYR A 2 2.07 -9.73 -13.90
N LYS A 3 3.05 -10.21 -13.13
CA LYS A 3 2.92 -11.45 -12.34
C LYS A 3 2.81 -11.19 -10.85
N LYS A 4 3.46 -10.15 -10.36
CA LYS A 4 3.43 -9.77 -8.95
C LYS A 4 3.25 -8.27 -8.80
N ILE A 5 2.14 -7.89 -8.19
CA ILE A 5 1.70 -6.50 -8.11
C ILE A 5 1.70 -6.05 -6.66
N LEU A 6 2.37 -4.95 -6.37
CA LEU A 6 2.34 -4.32 -5.06
C LEU A 6 1.27 -3.24 -5.05
N VAL A 7 0.39 -3.31 -4.05
CA VAL A 7 -0.71 -2.36 -3.87
C VAL A 7 -0.59 -1.70 -2.49
N PRO A 8 0.02 -0.52 -2.41
CA PRO A 8 0.01 0.25 -1.17
C PRO A 8 -1.41 0.69 -0.82
N ILE A 9 -1.80 0.47 0.42
CA ILE A 9 -3.11 0.85 0.95
C ILE A 9 -2.91 1.88 2.07
N ASP A 10 -3.55 3.04 1.92
CA ASP A 10 -3.66 4.02 2.99
C ASP A 10 -4.93 3.70 3.77
N ILE A 11 -4.79 3.14 4.97
CA ILE A 11 -5.93 2.72 5.80
C ILE A 11 -6.77 3.91 6.28
N THR A 12 -6.23 5.13 6.23
CA THR A 12 -6.96 6.34 6.62
C THR A 12 -7.81 6.90 5.48
N GLU A 13 -7.59 6.42 4.25
CA GLU A 13 -8.25 6.93 3.04
C GLU A 13 -8.85 5.77 2.23
N LYS A 14 -9.94 5.18 2.74
CA LYS A 14 -10.60 4.04 2.07
C LYS A 14 -11.01 4.34 0.64
N ASN A 15 -11.29 5.60 0.32
CA ASN A 15 -11.66 5.99 -1.04
C ASN A 15 -10.54 5.73 -2.06
N LEU A 16 -9.27 5.79 -1.64
CA LEU A 16 -8.15 5.45 -2.51
C LEU A 16 -8.13 3.96 -2.85
N ALA A 17 -8.46 3.10 -1.87
CA ALA A 17 -8.58 1.66 -2.10
C ALA A 17 -9.72 1.38 -3.10
N ASN A 18 -10.84 2.06 -2.98
CA ASN A 18 -11.97 1.92 -3.90
C ASN A 18 -11.59 2.31 -5.34
N LEU A 19 -10.72 3.30 -5.51
CA LEU A 19 -10.24 3.71 -6.84
C LEU A 19 -9.46 2.58 -7.53
N VAL A 20 -8.59 1.90 -6.79
CA VAL A 20 -7.72 0.87 -7.39
C VAL A 20 -8.43 -0.49 -7.50
N LEU A 21 -9.50 -0.71 -6.76
CA LEU A 21 -10.19 -2.00 -6.67
C LEU A 21 -10.52 -2.62 -8.04
N PRO A 22 -11.21 -1.94 -8.96
CA PRO A 22 -11.55 -2.55 -10.25
C PRO A 22 -10.31 -2.89 -11.09
N HIS A 23 -9.26 -2.09 -10.99
CA HIS A 23 -7.99 -2.37 -11.68
C HIS A 23 -7.32 -3.64 -11.13
N ILE A 24 -7.32 -3.79 -9.81
CA ILE A 24 -6.71 -4.94 -9.16
C ILE A 24 -7.50 -6.22 -9.45
N GLN A 25 -8.82 -6.15 -9.43
CA GLN A 25 -9.66 -7.30 -9.79
C GLN A 25 -9.36 -7.76 -11.21
N TYR A 26 -9.33 -6.83 -12.16
CA TYR A 26 -9.02 -7.13 -13.55
C TYR A 26 -7.63 -7.78 -13.70
N LEU A 27 -6.61 -7.17 -13.12
CA LEU A 27 -5.24 -7.67 -13.23
C LEU A 27 -5.06 -9.04 -12.57
N SER A 28 -5.76 -9.30 -11.47
CA SER A 28 -5.72 -10.60 -10.81
C SER A 28 -6.42 -11.69 -11.64
N GLU A 29 -7.56 -11.37 -12.23
CA GLU A 29 -8.36 -12.33 -13.01
C GLU A 29 -7.75 -12.60 -14.38
N GLU A 30 -7.48 -11.54 -15.15
CA GLU A 30 -7.06 -11.65 -16.54
C GLU A 30 -5.57 -11.97 -16.70
N GLU A 31 -4.72 -11.36 -15.89
CA GLU A 31 -3.28 -11.59 -15.95
C GLU A 31 -2.82 -12.73 -15.04
N GLY A 32 -3.67 -13.19 -14.13
CA GLY A 32 -3.31 -14.21 -13.14
C GLY A 32 -2.29 -13.69 -12.13
N ALA A 33 -2.23 -12.39 -11.92
CA ALA A 33 -1.22 -11.78 -11.06
C ALA A 33 -1.46 -12.06 -9.58
N HIS A 34 -0.38 -12.24 -8.83
CA HIS A 34 -0.44 -12.27 -7.37
C HIS A 34 -0.39 -10.83 -6.83
N ILE A 35 -1.33 -10.52 -5.95
CA ILE A 35 -1.47 -9.16 -5.39
C ILE A 35 -0.89 -9.13 -3.99
N HIS A 36 0.01 -8.18 -3.74
CA HIS A 36 0.57 -7.96 -2.41
C HIS A 36 0.09 -6.60 -1.88
N PHE A 37 -0.80 -6.64 -0.90
CA PHE A 37 -1.28 -5.43 -0.24
C PHE A 37 -0.33 -5.03 0.87
N LEU A 38 0.00 -3.74 0.93
CA LEU A 38 0.94 -3.21 1.90
C LEU A 38 0.37 -1.97 2.58
N ALA A 39 0.33 -1.99 3.91
CA ALA A 39 0.08 -0.79 4.70
C ALA A 39 1.36 -0.40 5.44
N VAL A 40 1.69 0.87 5.45
CA VAL A 40 2.86 1.40 6.14
C VAL A 40 2.39 2.28 7.29
N ILE A 41 2.85 1.96 8.49
CA ILE A 41 2.65 2.80 9.68
C ILE A 41 3.79 3.80 9.70
N PRO A 42 3.52 5.12 9.53
CA PRO A 42 4.59 6.11 9.58
C PRO A 42 5.24 6.13 10.95
N THR A 43 6.56 6.07 10.97
CA THR A 43 7.32 6.27 12.20
C THR A 43 7.64 7.74 12.38
N ILE A 44 7.42 8.23 13.61
CA ILE A 44 7.81 9.58 13.99
C ILE A 44 9.15 9.44 14.71
N PRO A 45 10.26 10.00 14.16
CA PRO A 45 11.58 9.87 14.75
C PRO A 45 11.63 10.26 16.24
N PHE A 46 10.76 11.17 16.65
CA PHE A 46 10.63 11.62 18.03
C PHE A 46 10.29 10.47 18.98
N TYR A 47 9.39 9.57 18.61
CA TYR A 47 9.01 8.44 19.47
C TYR A 47 10.11 7.39 19.57
N THR A 48 10.91 7.21 18.55
CA THR A 48 12.01 6.26 18.57
C THR A 48 13.15 6.73 19.45
N SER A 49 13.32 8.04 19.62
CA SER A 49 14.39 8.62 20.46
C SER A 49 14.04 8.65 21.95
N MET A 50 12.75 8.61 22.30
CA MET A 50 12.31 8.74 23.69
C MET A 50 12.26 7.43 24.48
N GLY A 51 12.22 6.28 23.82
CA GLY A 51 12.25 4.96 24.46
C GLY A 51 11.05 4.61 25.34
N PHE A 52 10.01 5.44 25.36
CA PHE A 52 8.84 5.27 26.23
C PHE A 52 7.79 4.38 25.58
N GLY A 53 7.65 3.14 26.06
CA GLY A 53 6.53 2.27 25.70
C GLY A 53 6.31 2.11 24.20
N PHE A 54 7.32 2.44 23.40
CA PHE A 54 7.23 2.42 21.95
C PHE A 54 6.91 1.02 21.43
N ALA A 55 7.54 -0.01 22.01
CA ALA A 55 7.32 -1.39 21.59
C ALA A 55 5.87 -1.84 21.84
N GLU A 56 5.31 -1.53 23.01
CA GLU A 56 3.92 -1.86 23.33
C GLU A 56 2.94 -1.10 22.45
N LYS A 57 3.18 0.19 22.24
CA LYS A 57 2.36 1.00 21.33
C LYS A 57 2.51 0.53 19.87
N ALA A 58 3.72 0.16 19.47
CA ALA A 58 3.97 -0.33 18.11
C ALA A 58 3.22 -1.64 17.85
N ASP A 59 3.25 -2.60 18.78
CA ASP A 59 2.55 -3.87 18.64
C ASP A 59 1.03 -3.68 18.59
N SER A 60 0.49 -2.86 19.50
CA SER A 60 -0.94 -2.52 19.51
C SER A 60 -1.37 -1.79 18.24
N GLU A 61 -0.58 -0.83 17.80
CA GLU A 61 -0.83 -0.09 16.56
C GLU A 61 -0.75 -0.99 15.34
N GLN A 62 0.22 -1.89 15.29
CA GLN A 62 0.38 -2.84 14.21
C GLN A 62 -0.79 -3.81 14.11
N ASP A 63 -1.28 -4.32 15.24
CA ASP A 63 -2.47 -5.19 15.28
C ASP A 63 -3.71 -4.46 14.78
N LYS A 64 -3.89 -3.22 15.21
CA LYS A 64 -5.01 -2.38 14.78
C LYS A 64 -4.96 -2.12 13.27
N VAL A 65 -3.80 -1.76 12.74
CA VAL A 65 -3.62 -1.51 11.31
C VAL A 65 -3.79 -2.79 10.50
N THR A 66 -3.30 -3.92 11.01
CA THR A 66 -3.49 -5.23 10.36
C THR A 66 -4.98 -5.56 10.21
N ASN A 67 -5.77 -5.36 11.26
CA ASN A 67 -7.20 -5.59 11.22
C ASN A 67 -7.91 -4.66 10.22
N GLN A 68 -7.51 -3.40 10.18
CA GLN A 68 -8.05 -2.42 9.23
C GLN A 68 -7.69 -2.80 7.78
N LEU A 69 -6.45 -3.23 7.55
CA LEU A 69 -6.02 -3.68 6.22
C LEU A 69 -6.79 -4.91 5.76
N VAL A 70 -6.97 -5.90 6.65
CA VAL A 70 -7.75 -7.11 6.34
C VAL A 70 -9.18 -6.74 5.93
N ASP A 71 -9.81 -5.81 6.63
CA ASP A 71 -11.16 -5.36 6.30
C ASP A 71 -11.24 -4.70 4.93
N ILE A 72 -10.26 -3.87 4.59
CA ILE A 72 -10.18 -3.23 3.27
C ILE A 72 -9.96 -4.27 2.17
N VAL A 73 -9.06 -5.22 2.40
CA VAL A 73 -8.70 -6.25 1.42
C VAL A 73 -9.90 -7.18 1.11
N LYS A 74 -10.77 -7.42 2.07
CA LYS A 74 -11.98 -8.22 1.85
C LYS A 74 -12.85 -7.67 0.72
N ASP A 75 -12.91 -6.37 0.56
CA ASP A 75 -13.73 -5.74 -0.47
C ASP A 75 -13.22 -6.02 -1.89
N PHE A 76 -11.96 -6.45 -2.03
CA PHE A 76 -11.38 -6.81 -3.32
C PHE A 76 -11.85 -8.17 -3.83
N ASN A 77 -12.42 -9.02 -2.98
CA ASN A 77 -12.99 -10.33 -3.33
C ASN A 77 -12.01 -11.24 -4.08
N LEU A 78 -10.74 -11.24 -3.67
CA LEU A 78 -9.72 -12.09 -4.27
C LEU A 78 -9.66 -13.45 -3.57
N PRO A 79 -9.39 -14.55 -4.31
CA PRO A 79 -9.11 -15.85 -3.68
C PRO A 79 -7.88 -15.76 -2.77
N LYS A 80 -7.88 -16.52 -1.68
CA LYS A 80 -6.80 -16.48 -0.68
C LYS A 80 -5.42 -16.76 -1.27
N GLU A 81 -5.33 -17.64 -2.26
CA GLU A 81 -4.07 -17.99 -2.91
C GLU A 81 -3.57 -16.92 -3.87
N LYS A 82 -4.37 -15.90 -4.16
CA LYS A 82 -4.03 -14.83 -5.12
C LYS A 82 -3.50 -13.57 -4.47
N PHE A 83 -3.53 -13.49 -3.15
CA PHE A 83 -3.02 -12.28 -2.49
C PHE A 83 -2.31 -12.56 -1.18
N THR A 84 -1.50 -11.61 -0.76
CA THR A 84 -0.91 -11.51 0.56
C THR A 84 -1.12 -10.09 1.09
N ALA A 85 -1.06 -9.93 2.40
CA ALA A 85 -1.20 -8.63 3.04
C ALA A 85 -0.11 -8.48 4.09
N GLN A 86 0.49 -7.30 4.16
CA GLN A 86 1.61 -7.01 5.05
C GLN A 86 1.49 -5.62 5.63
N VAL A 87 1.89 -5.47 6.89
CA VAL A 87 1.99 -4.19 7.58
C VAL A 87 3.44 -4.00 8.01
N VAL A 88 4.01 -2.87 7.66
CA VAL A 88 5.38 -2.49 8.05
C VAL A 88 5.37 -1.11 8.69
N MET A 89 6.43 -0.78 9.40
CA MET A 89 6.63 0.54 10.00
C MET A 89 7.78 1.25 9.31
N GLY A 90 7.64 2.53 9.06
CA GLY A 90 8.71 3.33 8.44
C GLY A 90 8.17 4.53 7.68
N THR A 91 8.99 5.05 6.78
CA THR A 91 8.57 6.10 5.85
C THR A 91 7.84 5.47 4.68
N PRO A 92 6.58 5.87 4.40
CA PRO A 92 5.77 5.17 3.39
C PRO A 92 6.47 4.99 2.04
N ARG A 93 7.03 6.05 1.45
CA ARG A 93 7.71 5.95 0.15
C ARG A 93 8.87 4.95 0.17
N ASP A 94 9.71 5.01 1.22
CA ASP A 94 10.89 4.17 1.33
C ASP A 94 10.51 2.71 1.53
N GLU A 95 9.52 2.45 2.36
CA GLU A 95 9.04 1.09 2.63
C GLU A 95 8.33 0.48 1.42
N ILE A 96 7.55 1.26 0.69
CA ILE A 96 6.89 0.79 -0.54
C ILE A 96 7.94 0.36 -1.56
N LEU A 97 8.97 1.18 -1.79
CA LEU A 97 10.03 0.85 -2.73
C LEU A 97 10.87 -0.34 -2.26
N ARG A 98 11.15 -0.41 -0.96
CA ARG A 98 11.89 -1.53 -0.37
C ARG A 98 11.13 -2.85 -0.53
N ILE A 99 9.84 -2.86 -0.20
CA ILE A 99 9.01 -4.07 -0.33
C ILE A 99 8.84 -4.46 -1.79
N ALA A 100 8.68 -3.51 -2.70
CA ALA A 100 8.63 -3.80 -4.13
C ALA A 100 9.87 -4.58 -4.59
N ASP A 101 11.04 -4.20 -4.12
CA ASP A 101 12.29 -4.89 -4.38
C ASP A 101 12.32 -6.28 -3.71
N ASP A 102 11.97 -6.35 -2.44
CA ASP A 102 12.01 -7.59 -1.65
C ASP A 102 11.12 -8.69 -2.25
N ILE A 103 9.92 -8.35 -2.69
CA ILE A 103 8.98 -9.33 -3.26
C ILE A 103 9.16 -9.52 -4.76
N GLN A 104 10.08 -8.80 -5.39
CA GLN A 104 10.29 -8.85 -6.83
C GLN A 104 9.01 -8.46 -7.59
N ALA A 105 8.35 -7.40 -7.15
CA ALA A 105 7.17 -6.87 -7.84
C ALA A 105 7.55 -6.33 -9.21
N ASP A 106 6.64 -6.47 -10.17
CA ASP A 106 6.82 -5.95 -11.53
C ASP A 106 5.86 -4.79 -11.85
N LEU A 107 4.96 -4.48 -10.93
CA LEU A 107 4.04 -3.34 -11.03
C LEU A 107 3.67 -2.85 -9.64
N ILE A 108 3.60 -1.52 -9.48
CA ILE A 108 2.96 -0.88 -8.32
C ILE A 108 1.67 -0.24 -8.81
N VAL A 109 0.54 -0.51 -8.13
CA VAL A 109 -0.73 0.16 -8.41
C VAL A 109 -1.09 1.01 -7.21
N ILE A 110 -1.22 2.31 -7.41
CA ILE A 110 -1.45 3.26 -6.31
C ILE A 110 -2.54 4.26 -6.67
N GLY A 111 -3.45 4.50 -5.73
CA GLY A 111 -4.42 5.58 -5.81
C GLY A 111 -3.75 6.89 -5.43
N SER A 112 -4.01 7.94 -6.19
CA SER A 112 -3.31 9.21 -6.02
C SER A 112 -4.20 10.39 -5.71
N ARG A 113 -5.53 10.20 -5.71
CA ARG A 113 -6.47 11.30 -5.53
C ARG A 113 -7.15 11.21 -4.17
N ARG A 114 -6.95 12.23 -3.35
CA ARG A 114 -7.68 12.39 -2.09
C ARG A 114 -8.92 13.25 -2.30
N PRO A 115 -10.01 12.99 -1.55
CA PRO A 115 -11.20 13.85 -1.60
C PRO A 115 -10.83 15.33 -1.32
N GLY A 116 -11.40 16.25 -2.11
CA GLY A 116 -11.15 17.68 -1.95
C GLY A 116 -9.88 18.21 -2.59
N MET A 117 -9.05 17.36 -3.16
CA MET A 117 -7.83 17.79 -3.87
C MET A 117 -8.12 18.03 -5.34
N SER A 118 -7.37 18.97 -5.94
CA SER A 118 -7.43 19.24 -7.37
C SER A 118 -7.10 17.98 -8.18
N THR A 119 -7.76 17.79 -9.34
CA THR A 119 -7.49 16.69 -10.25
C THR A 119 -6.07 16.71 -10.83
N TYR A 120 -5.41 17.89 -10.77
CA TYR A 120 -4.02 18.03 -11.23
C TYR A 120 -2.98 17.68 -10.16
N PHE A 121 -3.42 17.46 -8.93
CA PHE A 121 -2.51 17.24 -7.80
C PHE A 121 -2.33 15.74 -7.57
N LEU A 122 -1.08 15.29 -7.64
CA LEU A 122 -0.69 13.94 -7.20
C LEU A 122 -0.33 14.00 -5.72
N GLY A 123 -0.76 12.99 -4.94
CA GLY A 123 -0.33 12.87 -3.57
C GLY A 123 1.21 12.77 -3.47
N SER A 124 1.78 13.26 -2.38
CA SER A 124 3.23 13.27 -2.18
C SER A 124 3.85 11.87 -2.28
N THR A 125 3.21 10.86 -1.69
CA THR A 125 3.69 9.47 -1.75
C THR A 125 3.68 8.97 -3.19
N ALA A 126 2.57 9.16 -3.92
CA ALA A 126 2.47 8.73 -5.32
C ALA A 126 3.54 9.39 -6.19
N SER A 127 3.74 10.70 -6.02
CA SER A 127 4.77 11.45 -6.76
C SER A 127 6.18 10.89 -6.52
N MET A 128 6.50 10.61 -5.27
CA MET A 128 7.82 10.08 -4.91
C MET A 128 8.03 8.66 -5.43
N ILE A 129 6.99 7.84 -5.42
CA ILE A 129 7.05 6.48 -5.96
C ILE A 129 7.29 6.52 -7.46
N ILE A 130 6.55 7.35 -8.19
CA ILE A 130 6.73 7.51 -9.65
C ILE A 130 8.16 7.94 -9.99
N GLN A 131 8.70 8.89 -9.23
CA GLN A 131 10.05 9.42 -9.49
C GLN A 131 11.17 8.41 -9.19
N ASN A 132 10.96 7.52 -8.23
CA ASN A 132 12.04 6.67 -7.71
C ASN A 132 11.86 5.18 -8.00
N SER A 133 10.73 4.76 -8.56
CA SER A 133 10.48 3.35 -8.86
C SER A 133 11.33 2.87 -10.03
N LYS A 134 11.89 1.67 -9.88
CA LYS A 134 12.59 0.97 -10.96
C LYS A 134 11.65 0.13 -11.81
N ILE A 135 10.41 -0.02 -11.38
CA ILE A 135 9.38 -0.82 -12.07
C ILE A 135 8.22 0.08 -12.47
N SER A 136 7.33 -0.45 -13.29
CA SER A 136 6.14 0.27 -13.75
C SER A 136 5.24 0.67 -12.58
N VAL A 137 4.63 1.85 -12.69
CA VAL A 137 3.68 2.36 -11.70
C VAL A 137 2.39 2.74 -12.41
N LEU A 138 1.30 2.12 -12.03
CA LEU A 138 -0.03 2.51 -12.46
C LEU A 138 -0.64 3.40 -11.38
N THR A 139 -0.86 4.65 -11.74
CA THR A 139 -1.46 5.63 -10.84
C THR A 139 -2.92 5.82 -11.23
N VAL A 140 -3.82 5.52 -10.28
CA VAL A 140 -5.26 5.66 -10.49
C VAL A 140 -5.75 6.93 -9.81
N ARG A 141 -6.47 7.76 -10.56
CA ARG A 141 -6.99 9.04 -10.09
C ARG A 141 -8.49 9.00 -9.84
#